data_0736bce75a8155aab20a702e41745bd7
#
_entry.id   0736bce75a8155aab20a702e41745bd7
#
_cell.length_a   1.000
_cell.length_b   1.000
_cell.length_c   1.000
_cell.angle_alpha   90.00
_cell.angle_beta   90.00
_cell.angle_gamma   90.00
#
_symmetry.space_group_name_H-M   'P 1'
#
loop_
_entity.id
_entity.type
_entity.pdbx_description
1 polymer ?
#
loop_
_entity_poly.entity_id
_entity_poly.type
_entity_poly.pdbx_seq_one_letter_code
_entity_poly.pdbx_strand_id
1 'polypeptide(L)'
;MKEFTFIRNNIDKWQRAEIIISDADSQSPDRLAEVYTDLTSDLAFAQTHYPDSRITIYLNKLSSVLHNSIYRNKREKWTRILTFWTQEVPQVMYDARKLLLASFLIFLISMLIGVMSQCFEHDFSRSILGDYYVDMTLDNIAKGKPMAVYDSDGELNMFLGITFNNIRVSFMMFVSGILTSIATGAYLFQNSVMLGCFETFFSQHGLLYESFLAVFLHGTLEISAIIIAAAGGLAIGNGWLFPGTYSRLVSFRRGAKRGLKIVAGTVPVFILAGFIEGFATRHTEVPDALRLAFILLSLAFVIGYFVILPQIRHRQRKKNAKD
;
A
#
# COMPACT_ATOMS: atom_id res chain seq x y z
N MET A 1 56.06 -16.59 -3.70
CA MET A 1 56.51 -15.89 -2.46
C MET A 1 56.57 -16.94 -1.36
N LYS A 2 57.53 -16.86 -0.38
CA LYS A 2 57.50 -17.78 0.78
C LYS A 2 56.32 -17.40 1.69
N GLU A 3 55.61 -18.37 2.28
CA GLU A 3 54.48 -18.17 3.16
C GLU A 3 54.75 -17.15 4.28
N PHE A 4 55.88 -17.27 4.96
CA PHE A 4 56.29 -16.34 6.00
C PHE A 4 56.35 -14.88 5.53
N THR A 5 56.79 -14.64 4.31
CA THR A 5 56.87 -13.29 3.73
C THR A 5 55.45 -12.76 3.43
N PHE A 6 54.54 -13.61 2.97
CA PHE A 6 53.15 -13.27 2.73
C PHE A 6 52.46 -12.87 4.03
N ILE A 7 52.60 -13.64 5.09
CA ILE A 7 52.03 -13.36 6.40
C ILE A 7 52.60 -12.03 6.93
N ARG A 8 53.89 -11.86 6.95
CA ARG A 8 54.56 -10.65 7.48
C ARG A 8 54.08 -9.37 6.78
N ASN A 9 53.83 -9.45 5.47
CA ASN A 9 53.43 -8.27 4.68
C ASN A 9 51.96 -7.92 4.83
N ASN A 10 51.11 -8.84 5.31
CA ASN A 10 49.66 -8.64 5.35
C ASN A 10 49.05 -8.75 6.76
N ILE A 11 49.79 -9.16 7.76
CA ILE A 11 49.27 -9.42 9.11
C ILE A 11 48.58 -8.18 9.72
N ASP A 12 49.17 -6.99 9.57
CA ASP A 12 48.59 -5.75 10.09
C ASP A 12 47.26 -5.40 9.42
N LYS A 13 47.13 -5.74 8.11
CA LYS A 13 45.87 -5.57 7.37
C LYS A 13 44.79 -6.51 7.91
N TRP A 14 45.12 -7.76 8.18
CA TRP A 14 44.18 -8.76 8.69
C TRP A 14 43.76 -8.47 10.13
N GLN A 15 44.69 -8.00 10.99
CA GLN A 15 44.36 -7.56 12.36
C GLN A 15 43.40 -6.37 12.36
N ARG A 16 43.59 -5.39 11.46
CA ARG A 16 42.61 -4.29 11.28
C ARG A 16 41.27 -4.79 10.80
N ALA A 17 41.27 -5.77 9.89
CA ALA A 17 40.04 -6.40 9.43
C ALA A 17 39.28 -7.10 10.59
N GLU A 18 40.00 -7.81 11.49
CA GLU A 18 39.40 -8.42 12.69
C GLU A 18 38.70 -7.38 13.59
N ILE A 19 39.35 -6.23 13.83
CA ILE A 19 38.74 -5.13 14.61
C ILE A 19 37.47 -4.62 13.94
N ILE A 20 37.51 -4.39 12.62
CA ILE A 20 36.35 -3.92 11.84
C ILE A 20 35.23 -4.96 11.87
N ILE A 21 35.55 -6.24 11.77
CA ILE A 21 34.57 -7.33 11.80
C ILE A 21 33.96 -7.48 13.20
N SER A 22 34.72 -7.29 14.26
CA SER A 22 34.19 -7.35 15.63
C SER A 22 33.15 -6.26 15.93
N ASP A 23 33.21 -5.14 15.22
CA ASP A 23 32.26 -4.00 15.30
C ASP A 23 31.55 -3.74 13.96
N ALA A 24 31.25 -4.80 13.22
CA ALA A 24 30.66 -4.71 11.87
C ALA A 24 29.30 -3.97 11.85
N ASP A 25 28.55 -3.98 12.96
CA ASP A 25 27.24 -3.33 13.05
C ASP A 25 27.32 -1.80 13.07
N SER A 26 28.44 -1.22 13.47
CA SER A 26 28.69 0.24 13.47
C SER A 26 29.36 0.75 12.19
N GLN A 27 29.91 -0.16 11.37
CA GLN A 27 30.65 0.21 10.15
C GLN A 27 29.74 0.55 8.98
N SER A 28 30.21 1.43 8.08
CA SER A 28 29.52 1.70 6.83
C SER A 28 29.51 0.47 5.89
N PRO A 29 28.46 0.25 5.10
CA PRO A 29 28.41 -0.85 4.12
C PRO A 29 29.59 -0.83 3.12
N ASP A 30 29.99 0.36 2.68
CA ASP A 30 31.10 0.53 1.74
C ASP A 30 32.43 0.08 2.36
N ARG A 31 32.65 0.40 3.64
CA ARG A 31 33.84 -0.04 4.37
C ARG A 31 33.90 -1.55 4.55
N LEU A 32 32.78 -2.18 4.88
CA LEU A 32 32.70 -3.64 4.98
C LEU A 32 32.94 -4.33 3.63
N ALA A 33 32.41 -3.75 2.53
CA ALA A 33 32.63 -4.26 1.18
C ALA A 33 34.09 -4.16 0.75
N GLU A 34 34.77 -3.06 1.06
CA GLU A 34 36.22 -2.89 0.80
C GLU A 34 37.02 -3.95 1.53
N VAL A 35 36.82 -4.11 2.85
CA VAL A 35 37.51 -5.11 3.67
C VAL A 35 37.22 -6.53 3.18
N TYR A 36 35.99 -6.81 2.75
CA TYR A 36 35.65 -8.12 2.20
C TYR A 36 36.37 -8.43 0.90
N THR A 37 36.47 -7.44 0.01
CA THR A 37 37.19 -7.57 -1.26
C THR A 37 38.69 -7.86 -1.01
N ASP A 38 39.30 -7.15 -0.08
CA ASP A 38 40.69 -7.34 0.30
C ASP A 38 40.94 -8.72 0.89
N LEU A 39 40.13 -9.16 1.84
CA LEU A 39 40.23 -10.46 2.47
C LEU A 39 40.01 -11.62 1.50
N THR A 40 39.05 -11.49 0.59
CA THR A 40 38.77 -12.53 -0.42
C THR A 40 39.91 -12.64 -1.45
N SER A 41 40.56 -11.52 -1.80
CA SER A 41 41.73 -11.50 -2.66
C SER A 41 42.90 -12.22 -2.01
N ASP A 42 43.19 -11.92 -0.74
CA ASP A 42 44.26 -12.57 0.01
C ASP A 42 43.96 -14.07 0.25
N LEU A 43 42.69 -14.40 0.50
CA LEU A 43 42.27 -15.80 0.63
C LEU A 43 42.48 -16.58 -0.67
N ALA A 44 42.11 -16.00 -1.82
CA ALA A 44 42.30 -16.63 -3.12
C ALA A 44 43.79 -16.88 -3.40
N PHE A 45 44.66 -15.92 -3.07
CA PHE A 45 46.10 -16.09 -3.16
C PHE A 45 46.60 -17.22 -2.24
N ALA A 46 46.14 -17.23 -0.98
CA ALA A 46 46.54 -18.26 0.00
C ALA A 46 46.05 -19.66 -0.44
N GLN A 47 44.82 -19.79 -0.93
CA GLN A 47 44.31 -21.07 -1.45
C GLN A 47 45.12 -21.61 -2.64
N THR A 48 45.62 -20.72 -3.48
CA THR A 48 46.41 -21.12 -4.65
C THR A 48 47.83 -21.55 -4.28
N HIS A 49 48.45 -20.88 -3.31
CA HIS A 49 49.88 -21.07 -3.02
C HIS A 49 50.16 -21.84 -1.73
N TYR A 50 49.20 -21.88 -0.80
CA TYR A 50 49.32 -22.50 0.54
C TYR A 50 48.02 -23.22 0.95
N PRO A 51 47.50 -24.16 0.15
CA PRO A 51 46.15 -24.72 0.33
C PRO A 51 45.94 -25.37 1.72
N ASP A 52 46.94 -26.03 2.25
CA ASP A 52 46.87 -26.76 3.53
C ASP A 52 47.39 -25.94 4.73
N SER A 53 47.68 -24.67 4.55
CA SER A 53 48.25 -23.82 5.58
C SER A 53 47.21 -23.32 6.57
N ARG A 54 47.67 -23.11 7.83
CA ARG A 54 46.87 -22.44 8.87
C ARG A 54 46.43 -21.04 8.48
N ILE A 55 47.15 -20.34 7.63
CA ILE A 55 46.79 -19.00 7.15
C ILE A 55 45.58 -19.05 6.25
N THR A 56 45.46 -20.08 5.40
CA THR A 56 44.30 -20.27 4.54
C THR A 56 43.05 -20.54 5.35
N ILE A 57 43.15 -21.34 6.42
CA ILE A 57 42.03 -21.59 7.35
C ILE A 57 41.65 -20.30 8.08
N TYR A 58 42.61 -19.50 8.54
CA TYR A 58 42.39 -18.23 9.21
C TYR A 58 41.65 -17.22 8.31
N LEU A 59 42.15 -17.00 7.09
CA LEU A 59 41.54 -16.07 6.13
C LEU A 59 40.15 -16.52 5.71
N ASN A 60 39.93 -17.82 5.54
CA ASN A 60 38.62 -18.37 5.22
C ASN A 60 37.62 -18.13 6.36
N LYS A 61 38.04 -18.33 7.62
CA LYS A 61 37.22 -18.03 8.80
C LYS A 61 36.84 -16.54 8.84
N LEU A 62 37.82 -15.66 8.64
CA LEU A 62 37.63 -14.21 8.70
C LEU A 62 36.70 -13.74 7.59
N SER A 63 36.91 -14.21 6.35
CA SER A 63 36.04 -13.94 5.20
C SER A 63 34.61 -14.45 5.41
N SER A 64 34.43 -15.64 5.99
CA SER A 64 33.14 -16.23 6.29
C SER A 64 32.38 -15.43 7.35
N VAL A 65 33.06 -14.97 8.41
CA VAL A 65 32.42 -14.14 9.45
C VAL A 65 31.99 -12.82 8.86
N LEU A 66 32.80 -12.16 8.05
CA LEU A 66 32.46 -10.90 7.40
C LEU A 66 31.34 -11.07 6.39
N HIS A 67 31.37 -12.14 5.56
CA HIS A 67 30.29 -12.49 4.67
C HIS A 67 28.95 -12.60 5.41
N ASN A 68 28.93 -13.38 6.49
CA ASN A 68 27.73 -13.55 7.32
C ASN A 68 27.27 -12.22 7.95
N SER A 69 28.19 -11.33 8.32
CA SER A 69 27.85 -10.00 8.86
C SER A 69 27.23 -9.09 7.80
N ILE A 70 27.76 -9.10 6.56
CA ILE A 70 27.23 -8.31 5.44
C ILE A 70 25.84 -8.82 5.01
N TYR A 71 25.67 -10.14 4.90
CA TYR A 71 24.43 -10.76 4.42
C TYR A 71 23.45 -11.14 5.53
N ARG A 72 23.81 -10.90 6.80
CA ARG A 72 22.91 -11.14 7.93
C ARG A 72 21.69 -10.27 7.81
N ASN A 73 20.51 -10.87 7.70
CA ASN A 73 19.24 -10.16 7.81
C ASN A 73 19.13 -9.54 9.21
N LYS A 74 19.40 -8.23 9.30
CA LYS A 74 19.17 -7.50 10.57
C LYS A 74 17.69 -7.60 10.90
N ARG A 75 17.35 -8.04 12.13
CA ARG A 75 15.98 -7.98 12.62
C ARG A 75 15.49 -6.54 12.49
N GLU A 76 14.47 -6.34 11.70
CA GLU A 76 13.86 -5.02 11.50
C GLU A 76 13.33 -4.51 12.85
N LYS A 77 13.68 -3.30 13.23
CA LYS A 77 13.22 -2.67 14.47
C LYS A 77 11.74 -2.33 14.33
N TRP A 78 10.99 -2.34 15.42
CA TRP A 78 9.57 -1.90 15.45
C TRP A 78 9.37 -0.48 14.87
N THR A 79 10.39 0.38 14.95
CA THR A 79 10.42 1.69 14.30
C THR A 79 10.23 1.62 12.78
N ARG A 80 10.47 0.46 12.16
CA ARG A 80 10.22 0.22 10.73
C ARG A 80 8.74 0.40 10.36
N ILE A 81 7.85 0.00 11.25
CA ILE A 81 6.40 0.16 11.07
C ILE A 81 6.07 1.67 10.96
N LEU A 82 6.54 2.48 11.90
CA LEU A 82 6.33 3.93 11.86
C LEU A 82 6.96 4.57 10.62
N THR A 83 8.19 4.15 10.27
CA THR A 83 8.89 4.64 9.08
C THR A 83 8.12 4.32 7.79
N PHE A 84 7.46 3.18 7.74
CA PHE A 84 6.64 2.79 6.59
C PHE A 84 5.54 3.85 6.33
N TRP A 85 4.70 4.18 7.32
CA TRP A 85 3.62 5.15 7.12
C TRP A 85 4.09 6.61 7.09
N THR A 86 5.17 6.94 7.81
CA THR A 86 5.63 8.35 7.83
C THR A 86 6.52 8.72 6.63
N GLN A 87 7.22 7.76 6.00
CA GLN A 87 8.18 8.05 4.94
C GLN A 87 7.92 7.30 3.65
N GLU A 88 7.71 5.95 3.73
CA GLU A 88 7.61 5.13 2.52
C GLU A 88 6.29 5.30 1.80
N VAL A 89 5.16 5.32 2.52
CA VAL A 89 3.84 5.53 1.93
C VAL A 89 3.76 6.90 1.25
N PRO A 90 4.13 8.04 1.88
CA PRO A 90 4.14 9.33 1.18
C PRO A 90 5.03 9.33 -0.07
N GLN A 91 6.21 8.69 -0.02
CA GLN A 91 7.09 8.61 -1.18
C GLN A 91 6.44 7.83 -2.33
N VAL A 92 5.88 6.67 -2.03
CA VAL A 92 5.20 5.82 -3.04
C VAL A 92 3.99 6.54 -3.64
N MET A 93 3.22 7.28 -2.83
CA MET A 93 2.08 8.07 -3.31
C MET A 93 2.52 9.17 -4.27
N TYR A 94 3.62 9.87 -3.96
CA TYR A 94 4.17 10.85 -4.89
C TYR A 94 4.59 10.21 -6.22
N ASP A 95 5.30 9.08 -6.16
CA ASP A 95 5.75 8.37 -7.35
C ASP A 95 4.59 7.81 -8.18
N ALA A 96 3.48 7.47 -7.53
CA ALA A 96 2.26 6.95 -8.15
C ALA A 96 1.21 8.03 -8.48
N ARG A 97 1.48 9.33 -8.30
CA ARG A 97 0.47 10.41 -8.41
C ARG A 97 -0.30 10.43 -9.73
N LYS A 98 0.34 10.02 -10.85
CA LYS A 98 -0.36 9.91 -12.15
C LYS A 98 -1.36 8.75 -12.16
N LEU A 99 -1.03 7.63 -11.50
CA LEU A 99 -1.91 6.48 -11.36
C LEU A 99 -3.05 6.76 -10.37
N LEU A 100 -2.78 7.51 -9.31
CA LEU A 100 -3.81 8.01 -8.39
C LEU A 100 -4.81 8.92 -9.12
N LEU A 101 -4.32 9.83 -9.96
CA LEU A 101 -5.20 10.67 -10.77
C LEU A 101 -6.00 9.82 -11.77
N ALA A 102 -5.37 8.85 -12.43
CA ALA A 102 -6.05 7.97 -13.36
C ALA A 102 -7.15 7.13 -12.67
N SER A 103 -6.86 6.53 -11.50
CA SER A 103 -7.88 5.78 -10.73
C SER A 103 -9.02 6.69 -10.28
N PHE A 104 -8.73 7.92 -9.83
CA PHE A 104 -9.75 8.89 -9.46
C PHE A 104 -10.64 9.29 -10.66
N LEU A 105 -10.06 9.51 -11.84
CA LEU A 105 -10.83 9.83 -13.05
C LEU A 105 -11.68 8.64 -13.51
N ILE A 106 -11.14 7.43 -13.46
CA ILE A 106 -11.93 6.21 -13.74
C ILE A 106 -13.11 6.13 -12.78
N PHE A 107 -12.88 6.30 -11.48
CA PHE A 107 -13.93 6.30 -10.47
C PHE A 107 -15.01 7.35 -10.77
N LEU A 108 -14.63 8.60 -10.99
CA LEU A 108 -15.56 9.70 -11.20
C LEU A 108 -16.41 9.49 -12.46
N ILE A 109 -15.77 9.14 -13.58
CA ILE A 109 -16.49 8.88 -14.85
C ILE A 109 -17.44 7.69 -14.69
N SER A 110 -16.99 6.61 -14.05
CA SER A 110 -17.80 5.42 -13.85
C SER A 110 -18.98 5.67 -12.91
N MET A 111 -18.78 6.45 -11.85
CA MET A 111 -19.85 6.88 -10.95
C MET A 111 -20.91 7.70 -11.69
N LEU A 112 -20.48 8.65 -12.53
CA LEU A 112 -21.39 9.44 -13.37
C LEU A 112 -22.17 8.56 -14.36
N ILE A 113 -21.54 7.52 -14.93
CA ILE A 113 -22.25 6.54 -15.77
C ILE A 113 -23.33 5.84 -14.95
N GLY A 114 -23.03 5.41 -13.72
CA GLY A 114 -24.02 4.79 -12.83
C GLY A 114 -25.20 5.72 -12.52
N VAL A 115 -24.92 7.00 -12.21
CA VAL A 115 -25.95 8.03 -11.99
C VAL A 115 -26.83 8.18 -13.23
N MET A 116 -26.21 8.37 -14.39
CA MET A 116 -26.97 8.57 -15.64
C MET A 116 -27.79 7.33 -16.00
N SER A 117 -27.21 6.14 -15.90
CA SER A 117 -27.94 4.89 -16.21
C SER A 117 -29.17 4.72 -15.33
N GLN A 118 -29.06 4.99 -14.02
CA GLN A 118 -30.22 4.93 -13.11
C GLN A 118 -31.27 6.02 -13.39
N CYS A 119 -30.82 7.20 -13.83
CA CYS A 119 -31.78 8.26 -14.21
C CYS A 119 -32.61 7.91 -15.46
N PHE A 120 -31.98 7.23 -16.44
CA PHE A 120 -32.66 6.87 -17.68
C PHE A 120 -33.47 5.57 -17.58
N GLU A 121 -32.95 4.60 -16.78
CA GLU A 121 -33.58 3.27 -16.61
C GLU A 121 -33.81 3.02 -15.12
N HIS A 122 -35.05 3.12 -14.66
CA HIS A 122 -35.41 2.99 -13.23
C HIS A 122 -35.09 1.59 -12.68
N ASP A 123 -35.15 0.55 -13.52
CA ASP A 123 -34.86 -0.82 -13.13
C ASP A 123 -33.35 -1.15 -13.17
N PHE A 124 -32.53 -0.18 -13.54
CA PHE A 124 -31.07 -0.36 -13.56
C PHE A 124 -30.52 -0.77 -12.19
N SER A 125 -31.09 -0.21 -11.10
CA SER A 125 -30.75 -0.60 -9.72
C SER A 125 -30.95 -2.09 -9.45
N ARG A 126 -31.98 -2.73 -10.01
CA ARG A 126 -32.21 -4.17 -9.87
C ARG A 126 -31.10 -5.00 -10.52
N SER A 127 -30.63 -4.56 -11.68
CA SER A 127 -29.52 -5.22 -12.39
C SER A 127 -28.19 -5.08 -11.67
N ILE A 128 -27.94 -3.99 -10.94
CA ILE A 128 -26.67 -3.67 -10.29
C ILE A 128 -26.66 -4.12 -8.84
N LEU A 129 -27.72 -3.83 -8.07
CA LEU A 129 -27.82 -4.13 -6.63
C LEU A 129 -28.47 -5.48 -6.36
N GLY A 130 -29.23 -5.99 -7.32
CA GLY A 130 -30.01 -7.23 -7.23
C GLY A 130 -31.44 -6.99 -6.72
N ASP A 131 -32.38 -7.81 -7.18
CA ASP A 131 -33.80 -7.70 -6.85
C ASP A 131 -34.05 -7.76 -5.34
N TYR A 132 -33.41 -8.72 -4.66
CA TYR A 132 -33.57 -8.88 -3.22
C TYR A 132 -33.20 -7.62 -2.43
N TYR A 133 -32.07 -6.99 -2.78
CA TYR A 133 -31.63 -5.77 -2.11
C TYR A 133 -32.59 -4.60 -2.36
N VAL A 134 -33.03 -4.44 -3.60
CA VAL A 134 -33.97 -3.36 -3.98
C VAL A 134 -35.29 -3.55 -3.30
N ASP A 135 -35.88 -4.77 -3.33
CA ASP A 135 -37.19 -5.05 -2.69
C ASP A 135 -37.11 -4.86 -1.17
N MET A 136 -36.05 -5.34 -0.52
CA MET A 136 -35.83 -5.12 0.91
C MET A 136 -35.73 -3.61 1.24
N THR A 137 -35.01 -2.85 0.41
CA THR A 137 -34.82 -1.42 0.63
C THR A 137 -36.15 -0.67 0.45
N LEU A 138 -36.93 -1.01 -0.57
CA LEU A 138 -38.28 -0.43 -0.78
C LEU A 138 -39.23 -0.72 0.39
N ASP A 139 -39.19 -1.94 0.93
CA ASP A 139 -39.96 -2.32 2.13
C ASP A 139 -39.54 -1.51 3.36
N ASN A 140 -38.25 -1.32 3.55
CA ASN A 140 -37.67 -0.49 4.61
C ASN A 140 -38.08 0.99 4.47
N ILE A 141 -38.06 1.52 3.25
CA ILE A 141 -38.54 2.89 2.95
C ILE A 141 -40.03 3.02 3.30
N ALA A 142 -40.87 2.05 2.90
CA ALA A 142 -42.30 2.05 3.22
C ALA A 142 -42.57 2.00 4.73
N LYS A 143 -41.66 1.38 5.51
CA LYS A 143 -41.72 1.33 6.99
C LYS A 143 -41.10 2.57 7.67
N GLY A 144 -40.64 3.57 6.91
CA GLY A 144 -40.01 4.79 7.43
C GLY A 144 -38.61 4.56 8.02
N LYS A 145 -37.95 3.46 7.68
CA LYS A 145 -36.58 3.11 8.12
C LYS A 145 -35.67 2.78 6.93
N PRO A 146 -35.38 3.72 6.05
CA PRO A 146 -34.64 3.45 4.80
C PRO A 146 -33.26 2.87 5.03
N MET A 147 -32.60 3.19 6.14
CA MET A 147 -31.24 2.72 6.47
C MET A 147 -31.22 1.51 7.42
N ALA A 148 -32.34 0.78 7.59
CA ALA A 148 -32.43 -0.37 8.49
C ALA A 148 -31.51 -1.55 8.10
N VAL A 149 -30.92 -1.54 6.91
CA VAL A 149 -29.89 -2.50 6.50
C VAL A 149 -28.69 -2.50 7.46
N TYR A 150 -28.40 -1.35 8.07
CA TYR A 150 -27.30 -1.19 9.02
C TYR A 150 -27.64 -1.66 10.46
N ASP A 151 -28.89 -2.06 10.73
CA ASP A 151 -29.35 -2.46 12.08
C ASP A 151 -29.35 -3.99 12.29
N SER A 152 -29.08 -4.80 11.27
CA SER A 152 -29.36 -6.25 11.29
C SER A 152 -28.36 -7.09 12.08
N ASP A 153 -27.10 -6.66 12.23
CA ASP A 153 -26.02 -7.44 12.86
C ASP A 153 -25.46 -6.76 14.14
N GLY A 154 -24.80 -7.54 15.00
CA GLY A 154 -24.09 -6.98 16.16
C GLY A 154 -22.90 -6.10 15.72
N GLU A 155 -22.63 -5.02 16.48
CA GLU A 155 -21.61 -4.00 16.16
C GLU A 155 -20.25 -4.59 15.77
N LEU A 156 -19.77 -5.57 16.53
CA LEU A 156 -18.47 -6.21 16.29
C LEU A 156 -18.47 -7.06 15.00
N ASN A 157 -19.56 -7.79 14.75
CA ASN A 157 -19.67 -8.61 13.54
C ASN A 157 -19.74 -7.74 12.28
N MET A 158 -20.48 -6.65 12.37
CA MET A 158 -20.57 -5.67 11.29
C MET A 158 -19.22 -5.01 11.04
N PHE A 159 -18.53 -4.53 12.08
CA PHE A 159 -17.17 -3.97 11.97
C PHE A 159 -16.20 -4.93 11.28
N LEU A 160 -16.15 -6.18 11.75
CA LEU A 160 -15.24 -7.18 11.17
C LEU A 160 -15.63 -7.51 9.74
N GLY A 161 -16.93 -7.75 9.47
CA GLY A 161 -17.45 -8.10 8.15
C GLY A 161 -17.12 -7.03 7.11
N ILE A 162 -17.39 -5.78 7.42
CA ILE A 162 -17.14 -4.65 6.51
C ILE A 162 -15.65 -4.42 6.31
N THR A 163 -14.88 -4.39 7.40
CA THR A 163 -13.42 -4.22 7.31
C THR A 163 -12.78 -5.31 6.43
N PHE A 164 -13.15 -6.58 6.65
CA PHE A 164 -12.64 -7.68 5.83
C PHE A 164 -13.11 -7.60 4.38
N ASN A 165 -14.37 -7.24 4.14
CA ASN A 165 -14.90 -7.09 2.79
C ASN A 165 -14.14 -5.99 2.03
N ASN A 166 -13.92 -4.83 2.62
CA ASN A 166 -13.26 -3.70 1.97
C ASN A 166 -11.77 -3.94 1.74
N ILE A 167 -11.08 -4.58 2.70
CA ILE A 167 -9.71 -5.05 2.50
C ILE A 167 -9.66 -6.09 1.36
N ARG A 168 -10.61 -7.03 1.32
CA ARG A 168 -10.71 -8.04 0.25
C ARG A 168 -10.93 -7.39 -1.12
N VAL A 169 -11.88 -6.46 -1.25
CA VAL A 169 -12.16 -5.72 -2.49
C VAL A 169 -10.91 -4.99 -2.97
N SER A 170 -10.22 -4.28 -2.08
CA SER A 170 -8.98 -3.57 -2.39
C SER A 170 -7.86 -4.50 -2.81
N PHE A 171 -7.73 -5.64 -2.14
CA PHE A 171 -6.76 -6.65 -2.50
C PHE A 171 -7.08 -7.28 -3.87
N MET A 172 -8.36 -7.53 -4.17
CA MET A 172 -8.79 -8.02 -5.49
C MET A 172 -8.50 -7.02 -6.60
N MET A 173 -8.70 -5.71 -6.37
CA MET A 173 -8.29 -4.66 -7.31
C MET A 173 -6.78 -4.68 -7.57
N PHE A 174 -5.99 -4.86 -6.51
CA PHE A 174 -4.54 -4.98 -6.61
C PHE A 174 -4.13 -6.23 -7.40
N VAL A 175 -4.69 -7.41 -7.06
CA VAL A 175 -4.36 -8.68 -7.72
C VAL A 175 -4.83 -8.71 -9.17
N SER A 176 -5.96 -8.10 -9.50
CA SER A 176 -6.43 -7.98 -10.90
C SER A 176 -5.42 -7.26 -11.80
N GLY A 177 -4.59 -6.38 -11.24
CA GLY A 177 -3.46 -5.76 -11.93
C GLY A 177 -2.40 -6.75 -12.42
N ILE A 178 -2.33 -7.97 -11.86
CA ILE A 178 -1.45 -9.04 -12.35
C ILE A 178 -1.86 -9.46 -13.76
N LEU A 179 -3.15 -9.47 -14.04
CA LEU A 179 -3.66 -9.76 -15.38
C LEU A 179 -3.37 -8.57 -16.31
N THR A 180 -3.93 -7.41 -16.00
CA THR A 180 -3.68 -6.16 -16.74
C THR A 180 -4.15 -4.93 -15.95
N SER A 181 -3.71 -3.73 -16.33
CA SER A 181 -4.31 -2.47 -15.83
C SER A 181 -5.80 -2.36 -16.17
N ILE A 182 -6.23 -2.95 -17.29
CA ILE A 182 -7.63 -2.97 -17.73
C ILE A 182 -8.50 -3.74 -16.74
N ALA A 183 -8.02 -4.89 -16.24
CA ALA A 183 -8.74 -5.68 -15.25
C ALA A 183 -8.97 -4.89 -13.94
N THR A 184 -7.94 -4.17 -13.46
CA THR A 184 -8.10 -3.26 -12.31
C THR A 184 -9.10 -2.15 -12.62
N GLY A 185 -9.01 -1.54 -13.81
CA GLY A 185 -9.95 -0.51 -14.26
C GLY A 185 -11.39 -1.01 -14.32
N ALA A 186 -11.62 -2.22 -14.83
CA ALA A 186 -12.95 -2.83 -14.89
C ALA A 186 -13.53 -3.11 -13.49
N TYR A 187 -12.69 -3.57 -12.56
CA TYR A 187 -13.12 -3.80 -11.18
C TYR A 187 -13.48 -2.48 -10.46
N LEU A 188 -12.68 -1.43 -10.67
CA LEU A 188 -12.99 -0.09 -10.17
C LEU A 188 -14.24 0.48 -10.82
N PHE A 189 -14.41 0.30 -12.14
CA PHE A 189 -15.60 0.71 -12.89
C PHE A 189 -16.87 0.13 -12.28
N GLN A 190 -16.91 -1.20 -12.06
CA GLN A 190 -18.06 -1.89 -11.50
C GLN A 190 -18.44 -1.33 -10.12
N ASN A 191 -17.48 -1.16 -9.22
CA ASN A 191 -17.73 -0.60 -7.88
C ASN A 191 -18.20 0.85 -7.93
N SER A 192 -17.67 1.65 -8.86
CA SER A 192 -18.03 3.05 -8.99
C SER A 192 -19.43 3.25 -9.60
N VAL A 193 -19.79 2.43 -10.61
CA VAL A 193 -21.14 2.40 -11.19
C VAL A 193 -22.16 2.03 -10.13
N MET A 194 -21.86 1.01 -9.30
CA MET A 194 -22.71 0.59 -8.19
C MET A 194 -22.99 1.75 -7.22
N LEU A 195 -21.97 2.51 -6.84
CA LEU A 195 -22.14 3.66 -5.94
C LEU A 195 -23.01 4.75 -6.57
N GLY A 196 -22.77 5.09 -7.84
CA GLY A 196 -23.57 6.09 -8.56
C GLY A 196 -25.02 5.67 -8.72
N CYS A 197 -25.27 4.40 -9.03
CA CYS A 197 -26.61 3.81 -9.10
C CYS A 197 -27.31 3.86 -7.73
N PHE A 198 -26.62 3.48 -6.67
CA PHE A 198 -27.12 3.45 -5.29
C PHE A 198 -27.61 4.84 -4.83
N GLU A 199 -26.76 5.84 -4.91
CA GLU A 199 -27.12 7.21 -4.48
C GLU A 199 -28.26 7.80 -5.31
N THR A 200 -28.31 7.48 -6.62
CA THR A 200 -29.38 7.93 -7.50
C THR A 200 -30.69 7.24 -7.18
N PHE A 201 -30.67 5.94 -6.86
CA PHE A 201 -31.85 5.20 -6.40
C PHE A 201 -32.46 5.86 -5.15
N PHE A 202 -31.65 6.19 -4.13
CA PHE A 202 -32.15 6.90 -2.96
C PHE A 202 -32.63 8.32 -3.28
N SER A 203 -31.96 9.02 -4.20
CA SER A 203 -32.39 10.34 -4.69
C SER A 203 -33.74 10.31 -5.33
N GLN A 204 -34.11 9.28 -6.12
CA GLN A 204 -35.41 9.10 -6.74
C GLN A 204 -36.56 8.88 -5.73
N HIS A 205 -36.20 8.43 -4.51
CA HIS A 205 -37.14 8.26 -3.40
C HIS A 205 -37.15 9.45 -2.42
N GLY A 206 -36.44 10.55 -2.76
CA GLY A 206 -36.38 11.75 -1.91
C GLY A 206 -35.47 11.61 -0.69
N LEU A 207 -34.58 10.59 -0.65
CA LEU A 207 -33.78 10.20 0.50
C LEU A 207 -32.28 10.44 0.27
N LEU A 208 -31.89 11.28 -0.71
CA LEU A 208 -30.47 11.54 -1.03
C LEU A 208 -29.71 12.08 0.17
N TYR A 209 -30.28 12.97 0.95
CA TYR A 209 -29.59 13.58 2.09
C TYR A 209 -29.33 12.57 3.19
N GLU A 210 -30.30 11.74 3.53
CA GLU A 210 -30.16 10.68 4.52
C GLU A 210 -29.16 9.61 4.07
N SER A 211 -29.24 9.17 2.81
CA SER A 211 -28.30 8.23 2.20
C SER A 211 -26.88 8.79 2.23
N PHE A 212 -26.71 10.03 1.77
CA PHE A 212 -25.39 10.69 1.77
C PHE A 212 -24.77 10.73 3.15
N LEU A 213 -25.51 11.17 4.18
CA LEU A 213 -24.96 11.24 5.54
C LEU A 213 -24.65 9.85 6.12
N ALA A 214 -25.48 8.85 5.85
CA ALA A 214 -25.27 7.50 6.33
C ALA A 214 -24.07 6.84 5.65
N VAL A 215 -24.01 6.89 4.32
CA VAL A 215 -22.97 6.23 3.52
C VAL A 215 -21.64 6.95 3.64
N PHE A 216 -21.59 8.27 3.48
CA PHE A 216 -20.33 9.00 3.44
C PHE A 216 -19.71 9.23 4.81
N LEU A 217 -20.40 8.95 5.92
CA LEU A 217 -19.81 9.01 7.26
C LEU A 217 -18.57 8.08 7.38
N HIS A 218 -18.67 6.86 6.89
CA HIS A 218 -17.59 5.89 6.79
C HIS A 218 -17.02 5.79 5.37
N GLY A 219 -17.88 5.87 4.38
CA GLY A 219 -17.59 5.70 2.96
C GLY A 219 -16.62 6.74 2.39
N THR A 220 -16.53 7.94 2.98
CA THR A 220 -15.48 8.91 2.59
C THR A 220 -14.08 8.30 2.73
N LEU A 221 -13.81 7.57 3.80
CA LEU A 221 -12.54 6.87 4.02
C LEU A 221 -12.43 5.64 3.13
N GLU A 222 -13.48 4.82 3.05
CA GLU A 222 -13.47 3.56 2.30
C GLU A 222 -13.33 3.78 0.80
N ILE A 223 -14.17 4.62 0.21
CA ILE A 223 -14.16 4.93 -1.22
C ILE A 223 -12.81 5.53 -1.61
N SER A 224 -12.29 6.45 -0.78
CA SER A 224 -10.97 7.02 -1.02
C SER A 224 -9.87 5.95 -0.97
N ALA A 225 -9.92 5.04 0.00
CA ALA A 225 -8.95 3.95 0.12
C ALA A 225 -9.06 2.95 -1.04
N ILE A 226 -10.27 2.67 -1.53
CA ILE A 226 -10.53 1.84 -2.73
C ILE A 226 -9.91 2.48 -3.98
N ILE A 227 -10.13 3.78 -4.19
CA ILE A 227 -9.53 4.54 -5.31
C ILE A 227 -7.99 4.48 -5.25
N ILE A 228 -7.43 4.64 -4.05
CA ILE A 228 -5.98 4.57 -3.82
C ILE A 228 -5.47 3.14 -4.07
N ALA A 229 -6.16 2.11 -3.59
CA ALA A 229 -5.80 0.71 -3.81
C ALA A 229 -5.84 0.33 -5.29
N ALA A 230 -6.81 0.85 -6.04
CA ALA A 230 -6.89 0.68 -7.49
C ALA A 230 -5.64 1.25 -8.21
N ALA A 231 -5.10 2.39 -7.77
CA ALA A 231 -3.83 2.89 -8.29
C ALA A 231 -2.67 1.90 -8.05
N GLY A 232 -2.72 1.12 -6.96
CA GLY A 232 -1.80 0.00 -6.71
C GLY A 232 -1.90 -1.11 -7.75
N GLY A 233 -3.12 -1.51 -8.12
CA GLY A 233 -3.36 -2.47 -9.20
C GLY A 233 -2.94 -1.95 -10.57
N LEU A 234 -3.24 -0.69 -10.87
CA LEU A 234 -2.75 -0.02 -12.09
C LEU A 234 -1.21 0.00 -12.14
N ALA A 235 -0.52 0.15 -11.00
CA ALA A 235 0.94 0.13 -10.94
C ALA A 235 1.53 -1.23 -11.35
N ILE A 236 0.88 -2.34 -10.97
CA ILE A 236 1.30 -3.69 -11.40
C ILE A 236 1.06 -3.84 -12.91
N GLY A 237 -0.19 -3.60 -13.35
CA GLY A 237 -0.58 -3.82 -14.74
C GLY A 237 0.24 -2.97 -15.71
N ASN A 238 0.51 -1.71 -15.38
CA ASN A 238 1.39 -0.87 -16.17
C ASN A 238 2.84 -1.38 -16.18
N GLY A 239 3.32 -1.97 -15.08
CA GLY A 239 4.64 -2.60 -15.04
C GLY A 239 4.77 -3.76 -16.03
N TRP A 240 3.68 -4.48 -16.27
CA TRP A 240 3.63 -5.56 -17.26
C TRP A 240 3.43 -5.06 -18.69
N LEU A 241 2.47 -4.14 -18.89
CA LEU A 241 2.09 -3.64 -20.22
C LEU A 241 3.14 -2.68 -20.80
N PHE A 242 3.74 -1.82 -19.96
CA PHE A 242 4.64 -0.75 -20.38
C PHE A 242 5.98 -0.81 -19.64
N PRO A 243 6.83 -1.85 -19.91
CA PRO A 243 8.06 -2.09 -19.16
C PRO A 243 9.13 -1.01 -19.37
N GLY A 244 9.02 -0.18 -20.40
CA GLY A 244 10.03 0.81 -20.76
C GLY A 244 11.37 0.16 -21.13
N THR A 245 12.46 0.61 -20.51
CA THR A 245 13.82 0.09 -20.75
C THR A 245 14.14 -1.18 -19.94
N TYR A 246 13.26 -1.59 -19.02
CA TYR A 246 13.46 -2.77 -18.19
C TYR A 246 12.91 -4.03 -18.85
N SER A 247 13.46 -5.20 -18.49
CA SER A 247 12.79 -6.45 -18.83
C SER A 247 11.39 -6.52 -18.18
N ARG A 248 10.44 -7.19 -18.82
CA ARG A 248 9.06 -7.28 -18.35
C ARG A 248 8.97 -7.78 -16.89
N LEU A 249 9.76 -8.78 -16.52
CA LEU A 249 9.78 -9.33 -15.16
C LEU A 249 10.29 -8.31 -14.13
N VAL A 250 11.34 -7.56 -14.47
CA VAL A 250 11.88 -6.52 -13.58
C VAL A 250 10.89 -5.38 -13.41
N SER A 251 10.25 -4.93 -14.49
CA SER A 251 9.23 -3.89 -14.46
C SER A 251 8.00 -4.33 -13.67
N PHE A 252 7.52 -5.55 -13.88
CA PHE A 252 6.44 -6.17 -13.11
C PHE A 252 6.75 -6.21 -11.61
N ARG A 253 7.94 -6.72 -11.21
CA ARG A 253 8.35 -6.76 -9.79
C ARG A 253 8.38 -5.37 -9.16
N ARG A 254 8.82 -4.35 -9.89
CA ARG A 254 8.81 -2.95 -9.43
C ARG A 254 7.39 -2.43 -9.26
N GLY A 255 6.50 -2.70 -10.23
CA GLY A 255 5.08 -2.37 -10.17
C GLY A 255 4.40 -3.04 -8.99
N ALA A 256 4.62 -4.35 -8.81
CA ALA A 256 4.07 -5.14 -7.70
C ALA A 256 4.54 -4.61 -6.34
N LYS A 257 5.83 -4.34 -6.16
CA LYS A 257 6.37 -3.77 -4.92
C LYS A 257 5.77 -2.39 -4.61
N ARG A 258 5.60 -1.55 -5.64
CA ARG A 258 4.96 -0.24 -5.51
C ARG A 258 3.49 -0.39 -5.13
N GLY A 259 2.74 -1.20 -5.86
CA GLY A 259 1.33 -1.43 -5.62
C GLY A 259 1.05 -2.04 -4.24
N LEU A 260 1.86 -3.02 -3.82
CA LEU A 260 1.73 -3.60 -2.48
C LEU A 260 1.90 -2.56 -1.36
N LYS A 261 2.87 -1.63 -1.51
CA LYS A 261 3.04 -0.54 -0.53
C LYS A 261 1.86 0.43 -0.52
N ILE A 262 1.25 0.69 -1.68
CA ILE A 262 0.05 1.53 -1.79
C ILE A 262 -1.10 0.87 -1.03
N VAL A 263 -1.40 -0.41 -1.32
CA VAL A 263 -2.49 -1.16 -0.67
C VAL A 263 -2.25 -1.32 0.82
N ALA A 264 -1.04 -1.69 1.23
CA ALA A 264 -0.70 -1.79 2.66
C ALA A 264 -0.87 -0.43 3.38
N GLY A 265 -0.60 0.68 2.67
CA GLY A 265 -0.79 2.03 3.20
C GLY A 265 -2.26 2.37 3.47
N THR A 266 -3.23 1.75 2.80
CA THR A 266 -4.66 1.98 2.99
C THR A 266 -5.30 1.12 4.09
N VAL A 267 -4.64 0.05 4.53
CA VAL A 267 -5.20 -0.87 5.54
C VAL A 267 -5.67 -0.16 6.82
N PRO A 268 -4.89 0.74 7.46
CA PRO A 268 -5.36 1.45 8.65
C PRO A 268 -6.60 2.31 8.38
N VAL A 269 -6.75 2.83 7.15
CA VAL A 269 -7.91 3.63 6.75
C VAL A 269 -9.17 2.75 6.70
N PHE A 270 -9.08 1.53 6.15
CA PHE A 270 -10.20 0.57 6.16
C PHE A 270 -10.58 0.13 7.57
N ILE A 271 -9.61 -0.10 8.45
CA ILE A 271 -9.89 -0.45 9.85
C ILE A 271 -10.64 0.70 10.54
N LEU A 272 -10.20 1.94 10.34
CA LEU A 272 -10.85 3.11 10.89
C LEU A 272 -12.27 3.29 10.33
N ALA A 273 -12.44 3.16 9.02
CA ALA A 273 -13.74 3.28 8.35
C ALA A 273 -14.72 2.21 8.84
N GLY A 274 -14.30 0.95 8.91
CA GLY A 274 -15.13 -0.14 9.44
C GLY A 274 -15.51 0.07 10.91
N PHE A 275 -14.59 0.62 11.72
CA PHE A 275 -14.92 1.00 13.10
C PHE A 275 -16.02 2.07 13.15
N ILE A 276 -15.93 3.10 12.31
CA ILE A 276 -16.95 4.15 12.23
C ILE A 276 -18.28 3.56 11.79
N GLU A 277 -18.31 2.71 10.78
CA GLU A 277 -19.52 2.07 10.28
C GLU A 277 -20.15 1.16 11.34
N GLY A 278 -19.36 0.29 11.96
CA GLY A 278 -19.86 -0.65 12.97
C GLY A 278 -20.41 0.03 14.23
N PHE A 279 -19.79 1.14 14.64
CA PHE A 279 -20.10 1.77 15.94
C PHE A 279 -20.80 3.11 15.83
N ALA A 280 -20.50 3.96 14.83
CA ALA A 280 -21.02 5.32 14.74
C ALA A 280 -22.22 5.45 13.80
N THR A 281 -22.28 4.71 12.70
CA THR A 281 -23.36 4.87 11.69
C THR A 281 -24.73 4.46 12.22
N ARG A 282 -24.78 3.56 13.20
CA ARG A 282 -26.04 3.11 13.85
C ARG A 282 -26.68 4.16 14.75
N HIS A 283 -25.88 5.05 15.33
CA HIS A 283 -26.41 6.08 16.23
C HIS A 283 -27.02 7.21 15.40
N THR A 284 -28.27 7.01 14.98
CA THR A 284 -29.07 8.00 14.21
C THR A 284 -29.38 9.27 15.00
N GLU A 285 -29.16 9.26 16.33
CA GLU A 285 -29.34 10.42 17.22
C GLU A 285 -28.24 11.48 17.11
N VAL A 286 -27.12 11.17 16.41
CA VAL A 286 -26.03 12.13 16.22
C VAL A 286 -26.49 13.25 15.31
N PRO A 287 -26.36 14.53 15.72
CA PRO A 287 -26.74 15.67 14.89
C PRO A 287 -26.06 15.66 13.51
N ASP A 288 -26.80 15.98 12.47
CA ASP A 288 -26.30 15.98 11.07
C ASP A 288 -25.07 16.89 10.88
N ALA A 289 -25.01 18.01 11.62
CA ALA A 289 -23.85 18.90 11.61
C ALA A 289 -22.55 18.19 12.03
N LEU A 290 -22.61 17.29 13.03
CA LEU A 290 -21.46 16.50 13.47
C LEU A 290 -21.07 15.43 12.46
N ARG A 291 -22.06 14.77 11.83
CA ARG A 291 -21.82 13.81 10.74
C ARG A 291 -21.12 14.48 9.56
N LEU A 292 -21.63 15.65 9.14
CA LEU A 292 -21.04 16.43 8.05
C LEU A 292 -19.62 16.90 8.40
N ALA A 293 -19.42 17.40 9.62
CA ALA A 293 -18.08 17.80 10.09
C ALA A 293 -17.10 16.63 10.05
N PHE A 294 -17.54 15.43 10.42
CA PHE A 294 -16.72 14.23 10.38
C PHE A 294 -16.38 13.79 8.95
N ILE A 295 -17.35 13.86 8.01
CA ILE A 295 -17.13 13.60 6.57
C ILE A 295 -16.06 14.56 6.03
N LEU A 296 -16.18 15.86 6.32
CA LEU A 296 -15.22 16.86 5.88
C LEU A 296 -13.83 16.66 6.49
N LEU A 297 -13.74 16.28 7.76
CA LEU A 297 -12.48 15.97 8.43
C LEU A 297 -11.82 14.73 7.82
N SER A 298 -12.59 13.69 7.54
CA SER A 298 -12.13 12.47 6.87
C SER A 298 -11.58 12.78 5.47
N LEU A 299 -12.29 13.61 4.71
CA LEU A 299 -11.84 14.04 3.38
C LEU A 299 -10.55 14.87 3.48
N ALA A 300 -10.49 15.80 4.43
CA ALA A 300 -9.30 16.60 4.67
C ALA A 300 -8.09 15.74 5.08
N PHE A 301 -8.31 14.72 5.90
CA PHE A 301 -7.28 13.74 6.25
C PHE A 301 -6.77 12.98 5.01
N VAL A 302 -7.67 12.45 4.19
CA VAL A 302 -7.28 11.71 2.97
C VAL A 302 -6.48 12.59 2.01
N ILE A 303 -6.98 13.78 1.72
CA ILE A 303 -6.27 14.72 0.84
C ILE A 303 -4.94 15.15 1.47
N GLY A 304 -4.93 15.47 2.74
CA GLY A 304 -3.73 15.88 3.47
C GLY A 304 -2.64 14.82 3.46
N TYR A 305 -2.99 13.58 3.81
CA TYR A 305 -2.01 12.53 3.97
C TYR A 305 -1.59 11.87 2.63
N PHE A 306 -2.54 11.61 1.72
CA PHE A 306 -2.25 10.86 0.48
C PHE A 306 -1.91 11.75 -0.72
N VAL A 307 -2.25 13.06 -0.67
CA VAL A 307 -2.00 13.97 -1.79
C VAL A 307 -1.03 15.08 -1.41
N ILE A 308 -1.29 15.82 -0.33
CA ILE A 308 -0.50 17.02 0.02
C ILE A 308 0.85 16.64 0.65
N LEU A 309 0.85 15.79 1.67
CA LEU A 309 2.07 15.37 2.38
C LEU A 309 3.13 14.76 1.44
N PRO A 310 2.79 13.87 0.48
CA PRO A 310 3.71 13.37 -0.52
C PRO A 310 4.43 14.48 -1.31
N GLN A 311 3.71 15.51 -1.70
CA GLN A 311 4.27 16.63 -2.46
C GLN A 311 5.23 17.49 -1.61
N ILE A 312 4.85 17.76 -0.36
CA ILE A 312 5.69 18.51 0.60
C ILE A 312 6.99 17.75 0.85
N ARG A 313 6.89 16.44 1.16
CA ARG A 313 8.04 15.57 1.42
C ARG A 313 8.99 15.49 0.22
N HIS A 314 8.44 15.38 -0.98
CA HIS A 314 9.25 15.38 -2.19
C HIS A 314 10.00 16.69 -2.39
N ARG A 315 9.34 17.84 -2.18
CA ARG A 315 9.98 19.17 -2.27
C ARG A 315 11.12 19.34 -1.25
N GLN A 316 10.91 18.89 -0.01
CA GLN A 316 11.92 18.93 1.05
C GLN A 316 13.16 18.10 0.69
N ARG A 317 12.97 16.85 0.22
CA ARG A 317 14.08 15.99 -0.23
C ARG A 317 14.88 16.61 -1.37
N LYS A 318 14.19 17.25 -2.32
CA LYS A 318 14.85 17.91 -3.45
C LYS A 318 15.64 19.14 -3.02
N LYS A 319 15.24 19.82 -1.96
CA LYS A 319 15.98 20.95 -1.38
C LYS A 319 17.24 20.45 -0.66
N ASN A 320 17.11 19.48 0.23
CA ASN A 320 18.23 18.88 0.98
C ASN A 320 19.27 18.16 0.11
N ALA A 321 18.93 17.78 -1.13
CA ALA A 321 19.86 17.18 -2.09
C ALA A 321 20.63 18.24 -2.93
N LYS A 322 20.28 19.51 -2.79
CA LYS A 322 20.97 20.64 -3.48
C LYS A 322 21.91 21.40 -2.56
N ASP A 323 21.66 21.31 -1.25
CA ASP A 323 22.52 21.81 -0.17
C ASP A 323 23.55 20.72 0.20
#